data_f40d025a1724c3a6e8de4cc9c53f010a
#
_entry.id   f40d025a1724c3a6e8de4cc9c53f010a
#
_cell.length_a   1.000
_cell.length_b   1.000
_cell.length_c   1.000
_cell.angle_alpha   90.00
_cell.angle_beta   90.00
_cell.angle_gamma   90.00
#
_symmetry.space_group_name_H-M   'P 1'
#
loop_
_entity.id
_entity.type
_entity.pdbx_description
1 polymer ?
#
loop_
_entity_poly.entity_id
_entity_poly.type
_entity_poly.pdbx_seq_one_letter_code
_entity_poly.pdbx_strand_id
1 'polypeptide(L)'
;MKHTHALSVLTIAVLLSACGGNEQDAASRYGANPKLPEPERGLLPSMTIADPAPWGDAMPTVPDGYSVSAIATDLQIPRQTLVLPNGDIIVAEGRGGNAPKLKPKDVIAGYIKAKGVTSVESGNRLTLLRDADRDGTYELQKVFAEDLNAPYGLAFHDGNLYVANQDELVRFEYEEGQTEASGPPTKVVDLPSEINHHWTKAMTISPDGQYLYVGIGSNSNITERGMEAEVDRAMVWQINTETGAYKPYATGLRNPTALAILPGTDQLWSVVNERDELGENLVPDYLTSVQEGGFYGWPYSY
;
A
#
# COMPACT_ATOMS: atom_id res chain seq x y z
N MET A 1 14.19 -62.33 -39.13
CA MET A 1 12.99 -61.54 -38.74
C MET A 1 13.49 -60.33 -37.95
N LYS A 2 13.51 -59.15 -38.57
CA LYS A 2 13.93 -57.88 -37.94
C LYS A 2 12.69 -57.08 -37.61
N HIS A 3 12.41 -56.84 -36.32
CA HIS A 3 11.33 -55.96 -35.87
C HIS A 3 11.90 -54.55 -35.77
N THR A 4 11.44 -53.68 -36.63
CA THR A 4 11.64 -52.24 -36.56
C THR A 4 10.55 -51.61 -35.71
N HIS A 5 10.93 -51.07 -34.57
CA HIS A 5 10.02 -50.22 -33.77
C HIS A 5 10.04 -48.79 -34.33
N ALA A 6 8.91 -48.37 -34.87
CA ALA A 6 8.67 -47.00 -35.25
C ALA A 6 8.36 -46.17 -33.99
N LEU A 7 9.22 -45.21 -33.67
CA LEU A 7 9.03 -44.24 -32.63
C LEU A 7 8.17 -43.09 -33.19
N SER A 8 6.92 -43.00 -32.80
CA SER A 8 6.05 -41.88 -33.16
C SER A 8 6.41 -40.68 -32.26
N VAL A 9 7.06 -39.71 -32.86
CA VAL A 9 7.28 -38.40 -32.22
C VAL A 9 6.01 -37.59 -32.35
N LEU A 10 5.31 -37.38 -31.22
CA LEU A 10 4.16 -36.53 -31.14
C LEU A 10 4.65 -35.08 -31.01
N THR A 11 4.65 -34.35 -32.11
CA THR A 11 4.98 -32.92 -32.16
C THR A 11 3.75 -32.16 -31.65
N ILE A 12 3.80 -31.70 -30.40
CA ILE A 12 2.82 -30.75 -29.85
C ILE A 12 3.17 -29.37 -30.42
N ALA A 13 2.42 -28.94 -31.43
CA ALA A 13 2.45 -27.58 -31.92
C ALA A 13 1.73 -26.71 -30.89
N VAL A 14 2.49 -25.98 -30.06
CA VAL A 14 1.95 -24.90 -29.24
C VAL A 14 1.65 -23.75 -30.19
N LEU A 15 0.36 -23.58 -30.49
CA LEU A 15 -0.16 -22.38 -31.14
C LEU A 15 -0.04 -21.23 -30.13
N LEU A 16 1.00 -20.43 -30.30
CA LEU A 16 1.09 -19.10 -29.71
C LEU A 16 0.01 -18.24 -30.39
N SER A 17 -1.19 -18.22 -29.81
CA SER A 17 -2.17 -17.18 -30.10
C SER A 17 -1.60 -15.89 -29.52
N ALA A 18 -1.00 -15.06 -30.36
CA ALA A 18 -0.81 -13.67 -30.03
C ALA A 18 -2.21 -13.06 -29.86
N CYS A 19 -2.69 -12.94 -28.65
CA CYS A 19 -3.83 -12.10 -28.33
C CYS A 19 -3.39 -10.67 -28.61
N GLY A 20 -3.81 -10.14 -29.77
CA GLY A 20 -3.89 -8.71 -29.98
C GLY A 20 -4.88 -8.16 -28.95
N GLY A 21 -4.38 -7.57 -27.88
CA GLY A 21 -5.22 -6.82 -26.97
C GLY A 21 -5.96 -5.75 -27.79
N ASN A 22 -7.28 -5.74 -27.76
CA ASN A 22 -8.05 -4.62 -28.24
C ASN A 22 -7.59 -3.42 -27.41
N GLU A 23 -6.85 -2.48 -28.02
CA GLU A 23 -6.63 -1.17 -27.45
C GLU A 23 -8.01 -0.50 -27.32
N GLN A 24 -8.64 -0.73 -26.16
CA GLN A 24 -9.84 0.04 -25.81
C GLN A 24 -9.38 1.49 -25.64
N ASP A 25 -10.14 2.41 -26.23
CA ASP A 25 -9.94 3.84 -26.06
C ASP A 25 -9.77 4.15 -24.57
N ALA A 26 -8.58 4.61 -24.19
CA ALA A 26 -8.25 4.92 -22.79
C ALA A 26 -9.29 5.88 -22.18
N ALA A 27 -9.84 6.81 -22.96
CA ALA A 27 -10.88 7.74 -22.53
C ALA A 27 -12.17 7.04 -22.07
N SER A 28 -12.47 5.83 -22.57
CA SER A 28 -13.66 5.07 -22.19
C SER A 28 -13.58 4.46 -20.78
N ARG A 29 -12.38 4.41 -20.18
CA ARG A 29 -12.12 3.83 -18.86
C ARG A 29 -12.28 4.81 -17.69
N TYR A 30 -12.52 6.09 -17.99
CA TYR A 30 -12.61 7.15 -16.98
C TYR A 30 -14.04 7.69 -16.88
N GLY A 31 -14.34 8.33 -15.73
CA GLY A 31 -15.60 9.01 -15.46
C GLY A 31 -16.56 8.19 -14.60
N ALA A 32 -17.75 8.75 -14.41
CA ALA A 32 -18.77 8.16 -13.53
C ALA A 32 -19.36 6.82 -14.03
N ASN A 33 -19.22 6.52 -15.33
CA ASN A 33 -19.73 5.30 -15.95
C ASN A 33 -18.69 4.73 -16.92
N PRO A 34 -17.55 4.22 -16.42
CA PRO A 34 -16.50 3.69 -17.28
C PRO A 34 -16.98 2.42 -18.01
N LYS A 35 -16.53 2.25 -19.25
CA LYS A 35 -16.72 0.99 -19.98
C LYS A 35 -15.59 0.05 -19.60
N LEU A 36 -15.85 -0.86 -18.68
CA LEU A 36 -14.88 -1.87 -18.29
C LEU A 36 -14.85 -3.01 -19.31
N PRO A 37 -13.68 -3.64 -19.55
CA PRO A 37 -13.57 -4.81 -20.40
C PRO A 37 -14.20 -6.04 -19.76
N GLU A 38 -14.41 -7.10 -20.53
CA GLU A 38 -14.81 -8.40 -19.98
C GLU A 38 -13.66 -9.03 -19.18
N PRO A 39 -13.99 -9.77 -18.10
CA PRO A 39 -12.99 -10.48 -17.30
C PRO A 39 -12.28 -11.57 -18.11
N GLU A 40 -10.96 -11.59 -18.06
CA GLU A 40 -10.14 -12.66 -18.63
C GLU A 40 -10.13 -13.88 -17.70
N ARG A 41 -10.67 -15.01 -18.18
CA ARG A 41 -10.72 -16.27 -17.44
C ARG A 41 -9.79 -17.30 -18.05
N GLY A 42 -8.49 -17.09 -17.89
CA GLY A 42 -7.46 -18.05 -18.30
C GLY A 42 -7.17 -19.12 -17.24
N LEU A 43 -6.72 -20.31 -17.66
CA LEU A 43 -6.21 -21.34 -16.74
C LEU A 43 -4.90 -20.94 -16.08
N LEU A 44 -4.13 -20.09 -16.72
CA LEU A 44 -2.89 -19.54 -16.21
C LEU A 44 -3.04 -18.01 -16.15
N PRO A 45 -2.63 -17.36 -15.04
CA PRO A 45 -2.62 -15.92 -14.99
C PRO A 45 -1.66 -15.38 -16.05
N SER A 46 -2.09 -14.39 -16.82
CA SER A 46 -1.16 -13.57 -17.59
C SER A 46 -0.37 -12.74 -16.58
N MET A 47 0.91 -13.05 -16.44
CA MET A 47 1.78 -12.35 -15.49
C MET A 47 3.07 -11.99 -16.22
N THR A 48 3.30 -10.71 -16.39
CA THR A 48 4.59 -10.18 -16.84
C THR A 48 5.50 -10.01 -15.64
N ILE A 49 6.58 -10.78 -15.59
CA ILE A 49 7.58 -10.66 -14.52
C ILE A 49 8.57 -9.60 -14.98
N ALA A 50 8.59 -8.47 -14.28
CA ALA A 50 9.61 -7.46 -14.52
C ALA A 50 10.95 -7.91 -13.93
N ASP A 51 12.02 -7.79 -14.71
CA ASP A 51 13.37 -7.94 -14.20
C ASP A 51 13.74 -6.67 -13.40
N PRO A 52 14.31 -6.81 -12.18
CA PRO A 52 14.78 -5.68 -11.42
C PRO A 52 15.89 -4.95 -12.20
N ALA A 53 15.70 -3.67 -12.43
CA ALA A 53 16.75 -2.81 -13.00
C ALA A 53 17.43 -2.06 -11.83
N PRO A 54 18.72 -2.32 -11.54
CA PRO A 54 19.43 -1.53 -10.53
C PRO A 54 19.58 -0.10 -11.04
N TRP A 55 19.32 0.87 -10.18
CA TRP A 55 19.50 2.28 -10.51
C TRP A 55 20.96 2.63 -10.79
N GLY A 56 21.91 2.03 -10.03
CA GLY A 56 23.31 2.43 -10.07
C GLY A 56 23.42 3.93 -9.81
N ASP A 57 24.15 4.63 -10.70
CA ASP A 57 24.29 6.10 -10.67
C ASP A 57 23.24 6.82 -11.54
N ALA A 58 22.23 6.10 -12.02
CA ALA A 58 21.20 6.69 -12.88
C ALA A 58 20.21 7.53 -12.06
N MET A 59 19.83 8.67 -12.61
CA MET A 59 18.78 9.55 -12.06
C MET A 59 17.50 9.44 -12.92
N PRO A 60 16.31 9.61 -12.33
CA PRO A 60 15.08 9.70 -13.10
C PRO A 60 15.13 10.83 -14.12
N THR A 61 14.58 10.60 -15.32
CA THR A 61 14.39 11.66 -16.32
C THR A 61 13.13 12.45 -15.97
N VAL A 62 13.23 13.77 -15.97
CA VAL A 62 12.11 14.68 -15.72
C VAL A 62 11.84 15.57 -16.93
N PRO A 63 10.63 16.13 -17.09
CA PRO A 63 10.31 17.09 -18.15
C PRO A 63 11.15 18.37 -18.06
N ASP A 64 11.23 19.07 -19.19
CA ASP A 64 11.90 20.39 -19.24
C ASP A 64 11.31 21.36 -18.21
N GLY A 65 12.19 22.08 -17.52
CA GLY A 65 11.82 23.02 -16.46
C GLY A 65 11.70 22.40 -15.07
N TYR A 66 11.92 21.10 -14.94
CA TYR A 66 11.96 20.39 -13.64
C TYR A 66 13.37 19.86 -13.37
N SER A 67 13.68 19.71 -12.10
CA SER A 67 14.87 19.01 -11.62
C SER A 67 14.48 17.94 -10.62
N VAL A 68 15.32 16.91 -10.47
CA VAL A 68 15.14 15.85 -9.48
C VAL A 68 16.42 15.66 -8.70
N SER A 69 16.30 15.52 -7.39
CA SER A 69 17.39 15.20 -6.48
C SER A 69 16.96 14.15 -5.48
N ALA A 70 17.91 13.31 -5.03
CA ALA A 70 17.67 12.41 -3.93
C ALA A 70 17.81 13.19 -2.61
N ILE A 71 16.78 13.15 -1.76
CA ILE A 71 16.82 13.76 -0.41
C ILE A 71 17.25 12.78 0.67
N ALA A 72 17.20 11.48 0.40
CA ALA A 72 17.67 10.42 1.28
C ALA A 72 18.05 9.17 0.49
N THR A 73 19.04 8.43 0.98
CA THR A 73 19.47 7.12 0.48
C THR A 73 19.51 6.11 1.62
N ASP A 74 19.68 4.83 1.29
CA ASP A 74 19.84 3.74 2.26
C ASP A 74 18.64 3.53 3.21
N LEU A 75 17.45 3.96 2.81
CA LEU A 75 16.22 3.68 3.52
C LEU A 75 15.83 2.20 3.37
N GLN A 76 15.31 1.61 4.44
CA GLN A 76 14.91 0.20 4.49
C GLN A 76 13.41 0.02 4.30
N ILE A 77 12.97 -0.11 3.05
CA ILE A 77 11.57 -0.26 2.67
C ILE A 77 10.72 0.94 3.12
N PRO A 78 11.00 2.15 2.58
CA PRO A 78 10.24 3.34 2.89
C PRO A 78 8.77 3.21 2.44
N ARG A 79 7.88 3.78 3.24
CA ARG A 79 6.44 3.75 3.06
C ARG A 79 5.88 5.17 3.00
N GLN A 80 4.99 5.53 3.90
CA GLN A 80 4.45 6.88 3.97
C GLN A 80 5.51 7.86 4.47
N THR A 81 5.48 9.07 3.93
CA THR A 81 6.24 10.23 4.41
C THR A 81 5.29 11.26 4.99
N LEU A 82 5.76 12.01 5.98
CA LEU A 82 5.02 13.09 6.62
C LEU A 82 5.94 14.30 6.77
N VAL A 83 5.52 15.44 6.25
CA VAL A 83 6.20 16.73 6.48
C VAL A 83 5.67 17.35 7.76
N LEU A 84 6.54 17.62 8.70
CA LEU A 84 6.24 18.29 9.96
C LEU A 84 6.17 19.83 9.79
N PRO A 85 5.54 20.57 10.71
CA PRO A 85 5.38 22.03 10.56
C PRO A 85 6.67 22.81 10.41
N ASN A 86 7.79 22.32 10.97
CA ASN A 86 9.11 22.92 10.83
C ASN A 86 9.83 22.60 9.51
N GLY A 87 9.25 21.72 8.67
CA GLY A 87 9.82 21.28 7.39
C GLY A 87 10.59 19.96 7.47
N ASP A 88 10.81 19.39 8.64
CA ASP A 88 11.36 18.03 8.76
C ASP A 88 10.46 17.02 8.09
N ILE A 89 11.04 15.93 7.57
CA ILE A 89 10.29 14.83 6.98
C ILE A 89 10.47 13.58 7.84
N ILE A 90 9.37 12.97 8.25
CA ILE A 90 9.38 11.63 8.86
C ILE A 90 9.07 10.60 7.78
N VAL A 91 9.88 9.56 7.69
CA VAL A 91 9.69 8.43 6.78
C VAL A 91 9.43 7.17 7.61
N ALA A 92 8.29 6.52 7.39
CA ALA A 92 8.04 5.19 7.94
C ALA A 92 8.76 4.14 7.09
N GLU A 93 9.55 3.28 7.74
CA GLU A 93 10.27 2.18 7.09
C GLU A 93 9.79 0.85 7.66
N GLY A 94 9.04 0.08 6.85
CA GLY A 94 8.45 -1.16 7.33
C GLY A 94 7.92 -2.08 6.25
N ARG A 95 7.92 -3.38 6.56
CA ARG A 95 7.28 -4.42 5.77
C ARG A 95 6.55 -5.39 6.69
N GLY A 96 5.26 -5.49 6.51
CA GLY A 96 4.40 -6.42 7.23
C GLY A 96 3.78 -7.47 6.31
N GLY A 97 2.71 -8.07 6.82
CA GLY A 97 1.96 -9.11 6.14
C GLY A 97 2.47 -10.51 6.45
N ASN A 98 1.61 -11.30 7.07
CA ASN A 98 1.90 -12.68 7.49
C ASN A 98 0.78 -13.65 7.06
N ALA A 99 -0.03 -13.25 6.06
CA ALA A 99 -1.13 -14.07 5.59
C ALA A 99 -0.65 -15.46 5.13
N PRO A 100 -1.26 -16.54 5.61
CA PRO A 100 -0.93 -17.89 5.18
C PRO A 100 -1.15 -18.08 3.68
N LYS A 101 -0.24 -18.79 3.02
CA LYS A 101 -0.38 -19.15 1.60
C LYS A 101 -1.43 -20.26 1.47
N LEU A 102 -2.52 -19.99 0.76
CA LEU A 102 -3.65 -20.91 0.64
C LEU A 102 -3.56 -21.86 -0.56
N LYS A 103 -2.88 -21.45 -1.62
CA LYS A 103 -2.87 -22.15 -2.91
C LYS A 103 -1.45 -22.33 -3.42
N PRO A 104 -1.15 -23.39 -4.22
CA PRO A 104 0.17 -23.55 -4.85
C PRO A 104 0.62 -22.33 -5.65
N LYS A 105 -0.30 -21.60 -6.30
CA LYS A 105 -0.02 -20.36 -7.01
C LYS A 105 0.55 -19.26 -6.12
N ASP A 106 0.15 -19.20 -4.84
CA ASP A 106 0.63 -18.20 -3.88
C ASP A 106 2.11 -18.45 -3.55
N VAL A 107 2.54 -19.72 -3.59
CA VAL A 107 3.95 -20.10 -3.43
C VAL A 107 4.77 -19.62 -4.64
N ILE A 108 4.26 -19.85 -5.85
CA ILE A 108 4.89 -19.42 -7.09
C ILE A 108 4.97 -17.90 -7.15
N ALA A 109 3.87 -17.20 -6.85
CA ALA A 109 3.83 -15.75 -6.78
C ALA A 109 4.81 -15.20 -5.72
N GLY A 110 4.92 -15.87 -4.58
CA GLY A 110 5.92 -15.53 -3.55
C GLY A 110 7.35 -15.66 -4.05
N TYR A 111 7.66 -16.72 -4.81
CA TYR A 111 8.99 -16.90 -5.43
C TYR A 111 9.29 -15.80 -6.47
N ILE A 112 8.30 -15.46 -7.29
CA ILE A 112 8.43 -14.40 -8.29
C ILE A 112 8.65 -13.03 -7.62
N LYS A 113 7.86 -12.71 -6.61
CA LYS A 113 8.02 -11.48 -5.81
C LYS A 113 9.39 -11.40 -5.14
N ALA A 114 9.92 -12.53 -4.68
CA ALA A 114 11.27 -12.57 -4.09
C ALA A 114 12.39 -12.25 -5.09
N LYS A 115 12.19 -12.50 -6.38
CA LYS A 115 13.14 -12.09 -7.44
C LYS A 115 13.17 -10.58 -7.64
N GLY A 116 12.15 -9.85 -7.25
CA GLY A 116 12.05 -8.39 -7.34
C GLY A 116 12.96 -7.62 -6.38
N VAL A 117 14.03 -8.22 -5.87
CA VAL A 117 15.01 -7.60 -4.95
C VAL A 117 14.36 -6.98 -3.70
N THR A 118 13.32 -7.59 -3.20
CA THR A 118 12.71 -7.22 -1.92
C THR A 118 13.39 -7.92 -0.73
N SER A 119 14.67 -8.28 -0.89
CA SER A 119 15.47 -8.96 0.14
C SER A 119 16.05 -8.03 1.20
N VAL A 120 15.83 -6.73 1.06
CA VAL A 120 16.19 -5.76 2.10
C VAL A 120 15.37 -6.05 3.36
N GLU A 121 16.03 -6.09 4.50
CA GLU A 121 15.34 -6.24 5.79
C GLU A 121 14.41 -5.06 6.04
N SER A 122 13.34 -5.31 6.78
CA SER A 122 12.41 -4.24 7.19
C SER A 122 13.11 -3.31 8.18
N GLY A 123 13.05 -2.00 7.96
CA GLY A 123 13.59 -1.03 8.88
C GLY A 123 12.89 -1.06 10.24
N ASN A 124 11.58 -1.30 10.26
CA ASN A 124 10.73 -1.27 11.45
C ASN A 124 10.99 -0.03 12.32
N ARG A 125 11.16 1.12 11.65
CA ARG A 125 11.59 2.37 12.27
C ARG A 125 10.97 3.59 11.60
N LEU A 126 11.15 4.73 12.23
CA LEU A 126 10.94 6.04 11.63
C LEU A 126 12.30 6.70 11.40
N THR A 127 12.50 7.25 10.22
CA THR A 127 13.69 8.07 9.91
C THR A 127 13.28 9.52 9.72
N LEU A 128 13.99 10.42 10.40
CA LEU A 128 13.84 11.88 10.28
C LEU A 128 14.86 12.40 9.30
N LEU A 129 14.39 13.24 8.37
CA LEU A 129 15.23 13.99 7.45
C LEU A 129 15.04 15.48 7.75
N ARG A 130 16.14 16.23 7.80
CA ARG A 130 16.14 17.69 8.01
C ARG A 130 17.03 18.38 7.01
N ASP A 131 16.49 19.41 6.40
CA ASP A 131 17.16 20.44 5.63
C ASP A 131 17.24 21.68 6.54
N ALA A 132 18.43 21.90 7.15
CA ALA A 132 18.57 22.88 8.23
C ALA A 132 18.60 24.32 7.71
N ASP A 133 19.15 24.55 6.51
CA ASP A 133 19.29 25.88 5.91
C ASP A 133 18.27 26.14 4.78
N ARG A 134 17.44 25.15 4.46
CA ARG A 134 16.36 25.19 3.46
C ARG A 134 16.86 25.41 2.04
N ASP A 135 18.01 24.82 1.71
CA ASP A 135 18.60 24.90 0.36
C ASP A 135 18.13 23.73 -0.55
N GLY A 136 17.35 22.78 -0.02
CA GLY A 136 16.86 21.59 -0.70
C GLY A 136 17.77 20.38 -0.52
N THR A 137 18.86 20.51 0.24
CA THR A 137 19.74 19.42 0.64
C THR A 137 19.39 19.01 2.08
N TYR A 138 19.25 17.70 2.32
CA TYR A 138 18.90 17.19 3.65
C TYR A 138 20.16 16.66 4.34
N GLU A 139 20.83 17.51 5.16
CA GLU A 139 22.10 17.17 5.80
C GLU A 139 21.95 16.17 6.94
N LEU A 140 20.78 16.13 7.56
CA LEU A 140 20.50 15.22 8.66
C LEU A 140 19.56 14.10 8.21
N GLN A 141 20.04 12.87 8.28
CA GLN A 141 19.25 11.66 8.20
C GLN A 141 19.49 10.86 9.49
N LYS A 142 18.46 10.72 10.33
CA LYS A 142 18.57 10.10 11.65
C LYS A 142 17.38 9.20 11.96
N VAL A 143 17.64 8.08 12.61
CA VAL A 143 16.56 7.25 13.16
C VAL A 143 15.87 8.01 14.28
N PHE A 144 14.58 8.29 14.11
CA PHE A 144 13.75 8.98 15.09
C PHE A 144 13.22 8.03 16.16
N ALA A 145 12.74 6.85 15.74
CA ALA A 145 12.27 5.77 16.61
C ALA A 145 12.48 4.42 15.92
N GLU A 146 12.77 3.40 16.68
CA GLU A 146 12.99 2.02 16.22
C GLU A 146 12.13 1.02 17.00
N ASP A 147 12.28 -0.28 16.69
CA ASP A 147 11.51 -1.37 17.31
C ASP A 147 9.98 -1.26 17.08
N LEU A 148 9.56 -0.66 15.96
CA LEU A 148 8.17 -0.60 15.53
C LEU A 148 7.78 -1.88 14.77
N ASN A 149 6.46 -2.17 14.72
CA ASN A 149 5.97 -3.35 14.00
C ASN A 149 5.42 -2.97 12.62
N ALA A 150 6.29 -2.98 11.60
CA ALA A 150 5.95 -2.63 10.23
C ALA A 150 5.13 -1.32 10.13
N PRO A 151 5.69 -0.17 10.55
CA PRO A 151 5.00 1.11 10.50
C PRO A 151 4.67 1.48 9.05
N TYR A 152 3.50 2.11 8.86
CA TYR A 152 3.05 2.55 7.56
C TYR A 152 2.47 3.96 7.58
N GLY A 153 1.29 4.15 8.19
CA GLY A 153 0.58 5.42 8.23
C GLY A 153 1.17 6.39 9.25
N LEU A 154 1.25 7.66 8.87
CA LEU A 154 1.75 8.74 9.69
C LEU A 154 0.75 9.89 9.71
N ALA A 155 0.57 10.52 10.87
CA ALA A 155 -0.16 11.77 11.01
C ALA A 155 0.46 12.60 12.14
N PHE A 156 0.28 13.92 12.08
CA PHE A 156 0.77 14.83 13.11
C PHE A 156 -0.27 15.88 13.42
N HIS A 157 -0.48 16.15 14.71
CA HIS A 157 -1.31 17.24 15.17
C HIS A 157 -0.89 17.65 16.58
N ASP A 158 -0.69 18.94 16.78
CA ASP A 158 -0.47 19.59 18.08
C ASP A 158 0.53 18.85 18.99
N GLY A 159 1.77 18.65 18.47
CA GLY A 159 2.85 18.01 19.22
C GLY A 159 2.71 16.49 19.35
N ASN A 160 1.74 15.86 18.67
CA ASN A 160 1.56 14.41 18.68
C ASN A 160 1.85 13.82 17.31
N LEU A 161 2.83 12.93 17.22
CA LEU A 161 3.13 12.12 16.05
C LEU A 161 2.47 10.76 16.19
N TYR A 162 1.46 10.50 15.37
CA TYR A 162 0.74 9.22 15.33
C TYR A 162 1.36 8.30 14.28
N VAL A 163 1.50 7.02 14.64
CA VAL A 163 2.07 5.99 13.77
C VAL A 163 1.17 4.78 13.75
N ALA A 164 0.70 4.40 12.58
CA ALA A 164 -0.04 3.17 12.40
C ALA A 164 0.93 2.03 12.04
N ASN A 165 1.23 1.18 13.01
CA ASN A 165 1.87 -0.11 12.82
C ASN A 165 0.89 -1.09 12.16
N GLN A 166 1.36 -2.28 11.77
CA GLN A 166 0.47 -3.27 11.18
C GLN A 166 -0.59 -3.82 12.15
N ASP A 167 -0.38 -3.71 13.46
CA ASP A 167 -1.17 -4.33 14.53
C ASP A 167 -1.70 -3.35 15.59
N GLU A 168 -1.16 -2.15 15.66
CA GLU A 168 -1.61 -1.13 16.61
C GLU A 168 -1.36 0.28 16.09
N LEU A 169 -2.12 1.22 16.60
CA LEU A 169 -1.88 2.65 16.47
C LEU A 169 -1.19 3.16 17.72
N VAL A 170 -0.08 3.83 17.54
CA VAL A 170 0.71 4.41 18.63
C VAL A 170 0.93 5.91 18.44
N ARG A 171 1.27 6.59 19.51
CA ARG A 171 1.53 8.03 19.56
C ARG A 171 2.83 8.33 20.27
N PHE A 172 3.66 9.17 19.65
CA PHE A 172 4.82 9.81 20.25
C PHE A 172 4.50 11.28 20.58
N GLU A 173 4.95 11.76 21.73
CA GLU A 173 5.07 13.19 21.94
C GLU A 173 6.25 13.73 21.15
N TYR A 174 6.04 14.86 20.46
CA TYR A 174 7.05 15.47 19.60
C TYR A 174 7.19 16.95 19.92
N GLU A 175 8.40 17.37 20.20
CA GLU A 175 8.77 18.78 20.32
C GLU A 175 9.49 19.26 19.07
N GLU A 176 9.19 20.48 18.62
CA GLU A 176 9.80 21.06 17.44
C GLU A 176 11.33 21.07 17.56
N GLY A 177 12.01 20.57 16.53
CA GLY A 177 13.46 20.44 16.49
C GLY A 177 14.00 19.14 17.09
N GLN A 178 13.17 18.31 17.70
CA GLN A 178 13.55 17.00 18.18
C GLN A 178 14.00 16.09 17.02
N THR A 179 15.05 15.31 17.23
CA THR A 179 15.61 14.39 16.22
C THR A 179 15.52 12.92 16.59
N GLU A 180 15.12 12.62 17.81
CA GLU A 180 14.89 11.28 18.35
C GLU A 180 13.66 11.30 19.25
N ALA A 181 12.92 10.19 19.35
CA ALA A 181 11.83 10.05 20.28
C ALA A 181 12.33 10.15 21.73
N SER A 182 11.60 10.85 22.60
CA SER A 182 11.95 11.02 24.02
C SER A 182 11.81 9.75 24.84
N GLY A 183 11.11 8.74 24.29
CA GLY A 183 10.83 7.47 24.94
C GLY A 183 9.91 6.58 24.10
N PRO A 184 9.44 5.46 24.67
CA PRO A 184 8.55 4.56 23.97
C PRO A 184 7.21 5.24 23.66
N PRO A 185 6.54 4.86 22.56
CA PRO A 185 5.24 5.41 22.21
C PRO A 185 4.15 4.94 23.17
N THR A 186 3.08 5.74 23.26
CA THR A 186 1.85 5.36 23.94
C THR A 186 0.90 4.69 22.97
N LYS A 187 0.40 3.49 23.30
CA LYS A 187 -0.62 2.82 22.48
C LYS A 187 -1.95 3.59 22.55
N VAL A 188 -2.56 3.80 21.40
CA VAL A 188 -3.89 4.42 21.24
C VAL A 188 -4.97 3.34 21.12
N VAL A 189 -4.80 2.38 20.20
CA VAL A 189 -5.76 1.30 19.95
C VAL A 189 -5.08 0.14 19.21
N ASP A 190 -5.57 -1.09 19.39
CA ASP A 190 -5.19 -2.25 18.60
C ASP A 190 -5.81 -2.19 17.20
N LEU A 191 -5.07 -2.62 16.18
CA LEU A 191 -5.54 -2.71 14.80
C LEU A 191 -5.62 -4.19 14.37
N PRO A 192 -6.60 -4.59 13.53
CA PRO A 192 -6.73 -5.96 13.08
C PRO A 192 -5.47 -6.48 12.38
N SER A 193 -4.89 -7.59 12.87
CA SER A 193 -3.60 -8.11 12.39
C SER A 193 -3.43 -9.63 12.41
N GLU A 194 -4.42 -10.41 12.88
CA GLU A 194 -4.33 -11.88 13.02
C GLU A 194 -4.00 -12.58 11.68
N ILE A 195 -4.78 -12.26 10.64
CA ILE A 195 -4.47 -12.57 9.25
C ILE A 195 -4.24 -11.22 8.59
N ASN A 196 -3.07 -10.92 8.13
CA ASN A 196 -2.76 -9.58 7.67
C ASN A 196 -2.37 -9.61 6.18
N HIS A 197 -3.32 -10.00 5.32
CA HIS A 197 -3.11 -10.08 3.87
C HIS A 197 -2.80 -8.69 3.31
N HIS A 198 -3.71 -7.73 3.52
CA HIS A 198 -3.44 -6.32 3.28
C HIS A 198 -3.07 -5.67 4.62
N TRP A 199 -1.79 -5.61 4.88
CA TRP A 199 -1.24 -5.20 6.18
C TRP A 199 -1.08 -3.69 6.34
N THR A 200 -1.07 -2.95 5.23
CA THR A 200 -0.90 -1.50 5.22
C THR A 200 -2.02 -0.82 6.01
N LYS A 201 -1.65 0.20 6.75
CA LYS A 201 -2.55 1.00 7.58
C LYS A 201 -2.35 2.47 7.22
N ALA A 202 -2.79 2.85 5.99
CA ALA A 202 -2.76 4.25 5.58
C ALA A 202 -3.53 5.12 6.56
N MET A 203 -3.02 6.31 6.87
CA MET A 203 -3.62 7.15 7.89
C MET A 203 -3.58 8.63 7.50
N THR A 204 -4.60 9.35 7.96
CA THR A 204 -4.63 10.82 8.00
C THR A 204 -5.40 11.28 9.24
N ILE A 205 -5.33 12.58 9.56
CA ILE A 205 -6.01 13.16 10.73
C ILE A 205 -6.99 14.24 10.29
N SER A 206 -8.10 14.40 11.02
CA SER A 206 -9.04 15.50 10.79
C SER A 206 -8.38 16.86 11.05
N PRO A 207 -8.82 17.94 10.37
CA PRO A 207 -8.20 19.26 10.55
C PRO A 207 -8.23 19.79 11.98
N ASP A 208 -9.22 19.40 12.77
CA ASP A 208 -9.37 19.76 14.17
C ASP A 208 -8.59 18.84 15.13
N GLY A 209 -7.93 17.80 14.60
CA GLY A 209 -7.16 16.84 15.39
C GLY A 209 -7.97 15.84 16.20
N GLN A 210 -9.32 15.87 16.14
CA GLN A 210 -10.16 15.01 16.98
C GLN A 210 -10.18 13.55 16.52
N TYR A 211 -10.01 13.30 15.21
CA TYR A 211 -10.14 11.96 14.64
C TYR A 211 -9.00 11.59 13.71
N LEU A 212 -8.51 10.38 13.86
CA LEU A 212 -7.68 9.69 12.89
C LEU A 212 -8.54 8.83 11.98
N TYR A 213 -8.25 8.85 10.69
CA TYR A 213 -8.83 7.94 9.71
C TYR A 213 -7.77 6.92 9.32
N VAL A 214 -8.08 5.63 9.52
CA VAL A 214 -7.14 4.53 9.24
C VAL A 214 -7.74 3.56 8.24
N GLY A 215 -7.05 3.34 7.15
CA GLY A 215 -7.43 2.34 6.15
C GLY A 215 -7.08 0.93 6.62
N ILE A 216 -8.08 0.06 6.70
CA ILE A 216 -7.94 -1.34 7.07
C ILE A 216 -8.28 -2.20 5.85
N GLY A 217 -7.27 -2.76 5.20
CA GLY A 217 -7.47 -3.61 4.02
C GLY A 217 -8.06 -4.97 4.37
N SER A 218 -8.66 -5.63 3.37
CA SER A 218 -9.24 -6.98 3.49
C SER A 218 -8.18 -8.04 3.83
N ASN A 219 -8.62 -9.18 4.35
CA ASN A 219 -7.76 -10.35 4.56
C ASN A 219 -7.64 -11.28 3.36
N SER A 220 -8.35 -10.97 2.29
CA SER A 220 -8.44 -11.82 1.10
C SER A 220 -8.54 -10.98 -0.17
N ASN A 221 -8.38 -11.62 -1.32
CA ASN A 221 -8.65 -11.00 -2.61
C ASN A 221 -10.15 -10.79 -2.81
N ILE A 222 -10.95 -11.85 -2.57
CA ILE A 222 -12.40 -11.85 -2.77
C ILE A 222 -13.10 -12.82 -1.79
N THR A 223 -12.83 -12.68 -0.49
CA THR A 223 -13.42 -13.52 0.56
C THR A 223 -13.09 -15.03 0.49
N GLU A 224 -11.99 -15.40 -0.17
CA GLU A 224 -11.54 -16.80 -0.24
C GLU A 224 -11.10 -17.39 1.12
N ARG A 225 -11.07 -16.57 2.17
CA ARG A 225 -10.84 -16.96 3.57
C ARG A 225 -12.09 -17.01 4.43
N GLY A 226 -13.29 -16.77 3.81
CA GLY A 226 -14.56 -16.62 4.51
C GLY A 226 -14.83 -15.18 4.94
N MET A 227 -16.11 -14.84 5.08
CA MET A 227 -16.54 -13.51 5.52
C MET A 227 -16.17 -13.23 6.98
N GLU A 228 -16.01 -14.24 7.79
CA GLU A 228 -15.57 -14.15 9.19
C GLU A 228 -14.15 -13.60 9.31
N ALA A 229 -13.31 -13.84 8.31
CA ALA A 229 -11.95 -13.26 8.25
C ALA A 229 -11.94 -11.77 7.90
N GLU A 230 -13.07 -11.24 7.45
CA GLU A 230 -13.21 -9.84 7.00
C GLU A 230 -13.91 -8.94 8.04
N VAL A 231 -14.17 -9.46 9.23
CA VAL A 231 -14.73 -8.64 10.32
C VAL A 231 -13.79 -7.48 10.62
N ASP A 232 -14.34 -6.25 10.69
CA ASP A 232 -13.63 -4.98 10.91
C ASP A 232 -12.55 -4.65 9.85
N ARG A 233 -12.68 -5.20 8.64
CA ARG A 233 -11.75 -5.01 7.52
C ARG A 233 -12.45 -4.49 6.26
N ALA A 234 -11.66 -4.20 5.21
CA ALA A 234 -12.11 -3.59 3.96
C ALA A 234 -12.89 -2.29 4.20
N MET A 235 -12.33 -1.41 5.02
CA MET A 235 -13.00 -0.19 5.47
C MET A 235 -12.01 0.89 5.90
N VAL A 236 -12.54 2.07 6.15
CA VAL A 236 -11.85 3.13 6.89
C VAL A 236 -12.43 3.18 8.30
N TRP A 237 -11.55 3.10 9.30
CA TRP A 237 -11.89 3.38 10.68
C TRP A 237 -11.76 4.87 10.98
N GLN A 238 -12.70 5.41 11.77
CA GLN A 238 -12.57 6.70 12.44
C GLN A 238 -12.26 6.44 13.91
N ILE A 239 -11.12 6.94 14.38
CA ILE A 239 -10.59 6.69 15.72
C ILE A 239 -10.51 8.04 16.46
N ASN A 240 -11.09 8.14 17.63
CA ASN A 240 -10.96 9.32 18.47
C ASN A 240 -9.55 9.39 19.07
N THR A 241 -8.86 10.53 18.91
CA THR A 241 -7.45 10.70 19.29
C THR A 241 -7.21 10.66 20.80
N GLU A 242 -8.20 11.04 21.62
CA GLU A 242 -8.09 11.08 23.08
C GLU A 242 -8.40 9.72 23.72
N THR A 243 -9.47 9.07 23.25
CA THR A 243 -10.02 7.88 23.90
C THR A 243 -9.60 6.57 23.25
N GLY A 244 -9.11 6.59 22.00
CA GLY A 244 -8.88 5.41 21.17
C GLY A 244 -10.16 4.70 20.71
N ALA A 245 -11.34 5.21 21.06
CA ALA A 245 -12.60 4.64 20.61
C ALA A 245 -12.73 4.78 19.10
N TYR A 246 -13.13 3.68 18.42
CA TYR A 246 -13.26 3.65 16.98
C TYR A 246 -14.64 3.21 16.51
N LYS A 247 -14.97 3.60 15.30
CA LYS A 247 -16.14 3.12 14.54
C LYS A 247 -15.79 2.98 13.05
N PRO A 248 -16.52 2.15 12.28
CA PRO A 248 -16.48 2.20 10.83
C PRO A 248 -16.89 3.60 10.33
N TYR A 249 -16.04 4.23 9.51
CA TYR A 249 -16.37 5.46 8.82
C TYR A 249 -17.01 5.18 7.47
N ALA A 250 -16.40 4.28 6.69
CA ALA A 250 -16.91 3.79 5.41
C ALA A 250 -16.46 2.35 5.19
N THR A 251 -17.25 1.56 4.47
CA THR A 251 -17.04 0.12 4.27
C THR A 251 -16.99 -0.25 2.80
N GLY A 252 -16.57 -1.47 2.47
CA GLY A 252 -16.49 -1.95 1.09
C GLY A 252 -15.32 -1.39 0.28
N LEU A 253 -14.30 -0.82 0.93
CA LEU A 253 -13.06 -0.39 0.32
C LEU A 253 -12.04 -1.54 0.48
N ARG A 254 -11.78 -2.29 -0.58
CA ARG A 254 -10.98 -3.53 -0.48
C ARG A 254 -9.64 -3.34 0.21
N ASN A 255 -8.83 -2.40 -0.25
CA ASN A 255 -7.54 -2.08 0.36
C ASN A 255 -7.23 -0.59 0.21
N PRO A 256 -7.69 0.26 1.13
CA PRO A 256 -7.39 1.69 1.13
C PRO A 256 -5.91 1.91 1.51
N THR A 257 -5.08 2.21 0.51
CA THR A 257 -3.61 2.30 0.63
C THR A 257 -3.08 3.72 0.82
N ALA A 258 -3.91 4.72 0.55
CA ALA A 258 -3.62 6.11 0.88
C ALA A 258 -4.90 6.82 1.33
N LEU A 259 -4.76 7.73 2.29
CA LEU A 259 -5.81 8.58 2.81
C LEU A 259 -5.31 10.02 2.89
N ALA A 260 -6.14 10.98 2.53
CA ALA A 260 -5.87 12.40 2.69
C ALA A 260 -7.16 13.18 2.89
N ILE A 261 -7.10 14.25 3.67
CA ILE A 261 -8.16 15.27 3.69
C ILE A 261 -7.88 16.25 2.58
N LEU A 262 -8.89 16.56 1.77
CA LEU A 262 -8.77 17.61 0.75
C LEU A 262 -8.49 18.95 1.41
N PRO A 263 -7.38 19.63 1.07
CA PRO A 263 -6.98 20.88 1.73
C PRO A 263 -8.11 21.93 1.74
N GLY A 264 -8.32 22.52 2.92
CA GLY A 264 -9.38 23.54 3.13
C GLY A 264 -10.79 22.97 3.30
N THR A 265 -10.92 21.65 3.44
CA THR A 265 -12.20 20.96 3.68
C THR A 265 -12.05 19.87 4.72
N ASP A 266 -13.17 19.22 5.10
CA ASP A 266 -13.18 18.02 5.94
C ASP A 266 -13.37 16.75 5.07
N GLN A 267 -13.29 16.86 3.75
CA GLN A 267 -13.58 15.77 2.84
C GLN A 267 -12.42 14.78 2.77
N LEU A 268 -12.67 13.55 3.21
CA LEU A 268 -11.72 12.44 3.13
C LEU A 268 -11.67 11.88 1.70
N TRP A 269 -10.46 11.59 1.22
CA TRP A 269 -10.18 10.91 -0.03
C TRP A 269 -9.34 9.67 0.22
N SER A 270 -9.50 8.66 -0.63
CA SER A 270 -8.74 7.40 -0.56
C SER A 270 -8.35 6.91 -1.94
N VAL A 271 -7.13 6.36 -2.03
CA VAL A 271 -6.73 5.45 -3.10
C VAL A 271 -6.98 4.03 -2.64
N VAL A 272 -7.67 3.25 -3.46
CA VAL A 272 -8.06 1.88 -3.13
C VAL A 272 -7.49 0.92 -4.17
N ASN A 273 -6.74 -0.10 -3.70
CA ASN A 273 -6.33 -1.21 -4.53
C ASN A 273 -7.45 -2.26 -4.60
N GLU A 274 -7.88 -2.56 -5.83
CA GLU A 274 -8.96 -3.49 -6.09
C GLU A 274 -8.52 -4.94 -6.26
N ARG A 275 -9.50 -5.81 -6.57
CA ARG A 275 -9.28 -7.26 -6.65
C ARG A 275 -8.43 -7.64 -7.86
N ASP A 276 -7.62 -8.67 -7.67
CA ASP A 276 -6.85 -9.33 -8.72
C ASP A 276 -7.63 -10.45 -9.44
N GLU A 277 -6.97 -11.10 -10.41
CA GLU A 277 -7.41 -12.36 -11.06
C GLU A 277 -8.56 -12.20 -12.09
N LEU A 278 -8.71 -11.02 -12.68
CA LEU A 278 -9.66 -10.76 -13.76
C LEU A 278 -9.00 -10.34 -15.09
N GLY A 279 -7.68 -10.51 -15.20
CA GLY A 279 -6.87 -10.12 -16.37
C GLY A 279 -6.09 -8.83 -16.17
N GLU A 280 -5.41 -8.40 -17.20
CA GLU A 280 -4.52 -7.23 -17.14
C GLU A 280 -5.26 -5.88 -17.02
N ASN A 281 -6.53 -5.86 -17.41
CA ASN A 281 -7.32 -4.64 -17.53
C ASN A 281 -8.43 -4.51 -16.48
N LEU A 282 -8.55 -5.47 -15.55
CA LEU A 282 -9.57 -5.49 -14.50
C LEU A 282 -9.00 -5.98 -13.16
N VAL A 283 -9.41 -5.40 -12.05
CA VAL A 283 -10.21 -4.18 -11.85
C VAL A 283 -9.25 -3.02 -11.65
N PRO A 284 -9.48 -1.82 -12.22
CA PRO A 284 -8.57 -0.70 -11.99
C PRO A 284 -8.62 -0.28 -10.52
N ASP A 285 -7.46 0.04 -9.96
CA ASP A 285 -7.37 0.78 -8.73
C ASP A 285 -8.02 2.17 -8.92
N TYR A 286 -8.61 2.73 -7.86
CA TYR A 286 -9.33 3.99 -8.00
C TYR A 286 -9.02 4.99 -6.89
N LEU A 287 -9.22 6.27 -7.21
CA LEU A 287 -9.23 7.39 -6.27
C LEU A 287 -10.67 7.87 -6.09
N THR A 288 -11.12 7.98 -4.85
CA THR A 288 -12.49 8.43 -4.55
C THR A 288 -12.55 9.29 -3.30
N SER A 289 -13.58 10.15 -3.23
CA SER A 289 -13.98 10.77 -1.98
C SER A 289 -14.72 9.75 -1.10
N VAL A 290 -14.38 9.75 0.19
CA VAL A 290 -14.97 8.80 1.16
C VAL A 290 -16.02 9.52 1.99
N GLN A 291 -17.26 9.00 1.96
CA GLN A 291 -18.39 9.55 2.69
C GLN A 291 -18.66 8.73 3.95
N GLU A 292 -18.99 9.41 5.05
CA GLU A 292 -19.39 8.73 6.30
C GLU A 292 -20.63 7.85 6.06
N GLY A 293 -20.56 6.59 6.50
CA GLY A 293 -21.61 5.60 6.27
C GLY A 293 -21.67 5.03 4.86
N GLY A 294 -20.75 5.45 3.97
CA GLY A 294 -20.69 4.98 2.59
C GLY A 294 -20.28 3.50 2.48
N PHE A 295 -20.82 2.81 1.45
CA PHE A 295 -20.40 1.46 1.06
C PHE A 295 -19.88 1.47 -0.37
N TYR A 296 -18.64 0.98 -0.59
CA TYR A 296 -17.87 1.12 -1.84
C TYR A 296 -17.77 -0.16 -2.66
N GLY A 297 -18.57 -1.17 -2.33
CA GLY A 297 -18.86 -2.32 -3.18
C GLY A 297 -18.20 -3.62 -2.78
N TRP A 298 -16.92 -3.64 -2.41
CA TRP A 298 -16.25 -4.89 -2.07
C TRP A 298 -16.90 -5.59 -0.86
N PRO A 299 -17.10 -6.93 -0.88
CA PRO A 299 -16.71 -7.89 -1.91
C PRO A 299 -17.77 -8.17 -2.98
N TYR A 300 -18.88 -7.45 -2.99
CA TYR A 300 -20.08 -7.76 -3.80
C TYR A 300 -20.03 -7.16 -5.21
N SER A 301 -19.33 -6.05 -5.37
CA SER A 301 -19.13 -5.37 -6.66
C SER A 301 -17.78 -4.66 -6.73
N TYR A 302 -17.41 -4.27 -7.94
CA TYR A 302 -16.23 -3.47 -8.26
C TYR A 302 -16.59 -2.39 -9.27
#